data_9022c86ff3cc38a5987e4dbb69ac7e38
#
_entry.id   9022c86ff3cc38a5987e4dbb69ac7e38
#
_cell.length_a   1.000
_cell.length_b   1.000
_cell.length_c   1.000
_cell.angle_alpha   90.00
_cell.angle_beta   90.00
_cell.angle_gamma   90.00
#
_symmetry.space_group_name_H-M   'P 1'
#
loop_
_entity.id
_entity.type
_entity.pdbx_description
1 polymer ?
#
loop_
_entity_poly.entity_id
_entity_poly.type
_entity_poly.pdbx_seq_one_letter_code
_entity_poly.pdbx_strand_id
1 'polypeptide(L)'
;MASNSRTSKQGIVYLVTYSRADLSKIPDRQTFALAVKESFEHLQVANVQHWVVSQENHSTARRGQSIKHYHMALKLTSRMRWARVKQYLESSKDIRVHFSDDHTTYYSAYKYVTKEDKDHLLSENHPNLQDPPSTEQAIAANKEKGKKKVVTKKTHSL
;
A
#
# COMPACT_ATOMS: atom_id res chain seq x y z
N MET A 1 -23.51 10.80 1.10
CA MET A 1 -24.20 9.66 1.67
C MET A 1 -23.28 8.95 2.63
N ALA A 2 -23.74 8.82 3.84
CA ALA A 2 -22.92 8.20 4.88
C ALA A 2 -22.53 6.77 4.54
N SER A 3 -23.42 6.03 3.92
CA SER A 3 -23.14 4.64 3.57
C SER A 3 -21.99 4.51 2.59
N ASN A 4 -21.76 5.50 1.76
CA ASN A 4 -20.70 5.42 0.77
C ASN A 4 -19.31 5.56 1.37
N SER A 5 -19.20 6.26 2.48
CA SER A 5 -17.89 6.47 3.09
C SER A 5 -17.30 5.18 3.62
N ARG A 6 -18.10 4.17 3.91
CA ARG A 6 -17.59 2.89 4.38
C ARG A 6 -16.89 2.09 3.30
N THR A 7 -17.44 2.13 2.08
CA THR A 7 -16.92 1.33 0.99
C THR A 7 -15.96 2.10 0.11
N SER A 8 -15.86 3.42 0.29
CA SER A 8 -15.09 4.26 -0.58
C SER A 8 -14.46 5.43 0.18
N LYS A 9 -13.79 5.10 1.27
CA LYS A 9 -13.07 6.10 2.05
C LYS A 9 -12.01 6.77 1.21
N GLN A 10 -11.81 8.06 1.46
CA GLN A 10 -10.68 8.77 0.89
C GLN A 10 -9.46 8.54 1.74
N GLY A 11 -8.36 8.20 1.10
CA GLY A 11 -7.11 8.01 1.77
C GLY A 11 -5.94 8.41 0.91
N ILE A 12 -4.76 8.41 1.51
CA ILE A 12 -3.51 8.68 0.82
C ILE A 12 -2.68 7.40 0.74
N VAL A 13 -2.75 6.56 1.76
CA VAL A 13 -2.00 5.32 1.82
C VAL A 13 -2.96 4.15 1.65
N TYR A 14 -2.64 3.27 0.71
CA TYR A 14 -3.44 2.08 0.47
C TYR A 14 -2.57 0.84 0.39
N LEU A 15 -3.15 -0.26 0.84
CA LEU A 15 -2.62 -1.60 0.62
C LEU A 15 -3.57 -2.27 -0.37
N VAL A 16 -3.02 -2.81 -1.44
CA VAL A 16 -3.81 -3.47 -2.48
C VAL A 16 -3.36 -4.92 -2.55
N THR A 17 -4.31 -5.83 -2.42
CA THR A 17 -4.01 -7.27 -2.43
C THR A 17 -4.73 -7.95 -3.56
N TYR A 18 -3.97 -8.69 -4.37
CA TYR A 18 -4.52 -9.53 -5.42
C TYR A 18 -4.30 -10.97 -4.99
N SER A 19 -5.30 -11.55 -4.36
CA SER A 19 -5.28 -12.93 -3.91
C SER A 19 -5.59 -13.83 -5.09
N ARG A 20 -5.04 -15.05 -5.09
CA ARG A 20 -5.26 -16.00 -6.19
C ARG A 20 -4.93 -15.36 -7.53
N ALA A 21 -3.73 -14.80 -7.62
CA ALA A 21 -3.33 -14.06 -8.81
C ALA A 21 -3.31 -14.97 -10.03
N ASP A 22 -3.86 -14.46 -11.11
CA ASP A 22 -3.84 -15.13 -12.41
C ASP A 22 -2.59 -14.68 -13.15
N LEU A 23 -1.58 -15.54 -13.20
CA LEU A 23 -0.29 -15.17 -13.76
C LEU A 23 -0.32 -15.03 -15.28
N SER A 24 -1.39 -15.47 -15.93
CA SER A 24 -1.53 -15.20 -17.36
C SER A 24 -1.91 -13.75 -17.60
N LYS A 25 -2.53 -13.08 -16.62
CA LYS A 25 -2.89 -11.67 -16.70
C LYS A 25 -1.83 -10.79 -16.08
N ILE A 26 -1.30 -11.23 -14.93
CA ILE A 26 -0.31 -10.46 -14.15
C ILE A 26 0.86 -11.40 -13.88
N PRO A 27 1.82 -11.48 -14.81
CA PRO A 27 2.89 -12.48 -14.68
C PRO A 27 3.93 -12.15 -13.61
N ASP A 28 4.08 -10.88 -13.23
CA ASP A 28 5.14 -10.52 -12.28
C ASP A 28 4.76 -9.30 -11.46
N ARG A 29 5.60 -9.01 -10.49
CA ARG A 29 5.41 -7.90 -9.55
C ARG A 29 5.26 -6.56 -10.25
N GLN A 30 6.12 -6.31 -11.21
CA GLN A 30 6.11 -5.00 -11.90
C GLN A 30 4.82 -4.80 -12.67
N THR A 31 4.32 -5.83 -13.32
CA THR A 31 3.06 -5.74 -14.06
C THR A 31 1.92 -5.38 -13.13
N PHE A 32 1.90 -5.98 -11.93
CA PHE A 32 0.87 -5.64 -10.96
C PHE A 32 0.97 -4.19 -10.51
N ALA A 33 2.18 -3.77 -10.15
CA ALA A 33 2.39 -2.40 -9.68
C ALA A 33 1.96 -1.39 -10.73
N LEU A 34 2.32 -1.62 -11.99
CA LEU A 34 1.98 -0.68 -13.06
C LEU A 34 0.48 -0.69 -13.36
N ALA A 35 -0.17 -1.84 -13.27
CA ALA A 35 -1.62 -1.91 -13.46
C ALA A 35 -2.36 -1.11 -12.40
N VAL A 36 -1.94 -1.23 -11.13
CA VAL A 36 -2.56 -0.49 -10.06
C VAL A 36 -2.28 1.01 -10.18
N LYS A 37 -1.02 1.35 -10.45
CA LYS A 37 -0.62 2.75 -10.63
C LYS A 37 -1.43 3.40 -11.73
N GLU A 38 -1.51 2.75 -12.88
CA GLU A 38 -2.29 3.27 -14.00
C GLU A 38 -3.75 3.48 -13.64
N SER A 39 -4.30 2.55 -12.86
CA SER A 39 -5.72 2.63 -12.49
C SER A 39 -6.00 3.82 -11.60
N PHE A 40 -5.09 4.15 -10.69
CA PHE A 40 -5.23 5.35 -9.88
C PHE A 40 -5.09 6.60 -10.73
N GLU A 41 -4.07 6.64 -11.59
CA GLU A 41 -3.75 7.85 -12.34
C GLU A 41 -4.69 8.10 -13.51
N HIS A 42 -5.36 7.05 -13.97
CA HIS A 42 -6.36 7.18 -15.02
C HIS A 42 -7.48 8.15 -14.64
N LEU A 43 -7.82 8.21 -13.37
CA LEU A 43 -8.91 9.07 -12.90
C LEU A 43 -8.50 10.54 -12.80
N GLN A 44 -7.21 10.84 -12.91
CA GLN A 44 -6.67 12.20 -12.96
C GLN A 44 -7.01 13.04 -11.73
N VAL A 45 -7.16 12.36 -10.58
CA VAL A 45 -7.40 13.02 -9.30
C VAL A 45 -6.11 13.14 -8.51
N ALA A 46 -5.30 12.09 -8.54
CA ALA A 46 -4.05 12.05 -7.80
C ALA A 46 -3.08 11.15 -8.55
N ASN A 47 -1.79 11.31 -8.24
CA ASN A 47 -0.76 10.44 -8.77
C ASN A 47 -0.25 9.54 -7.67
N VAL A 48 0.32 8.40 -8.05
CA VAL A 48 0.98 7.51 -7.10
C VAL A 48 2.38 8.06 -6.87
N GLN A 49 2.65 8.50 -5.64
CA GLN A 49 3.91 9.14 -5.31
C GLN A 49 5.05 8.12 -5.24
N HIS A 50 4.82 7.02 -4.56
CA HIS A 50 5.75 5.90 -4.53
C HIS A 50 5.00 4.64 -4.12
N TRP A 51 5.62 3.50 -4.36
CA TRP A 51 4.99 2.21 -4.09
C TRP A 51 6.04 1.13 -3.88
N VAL A 52 5.59 0.03 -3.27
CA VAL A 52 6.36 -1.20 -3.12
C VAL A 52 5.41 -2.36 -3.42
N VAL A 53 5.91 -3.39 -4.09
CA VAL A 53 5.10 -4.55 -4.44
C VAL A 53 5.85 -5.83 -4.11
N SER A 54 5.11 -6.82 -3.60
CA SER A 54 5.65 -8.12 -3.26
C SER A 54 4.79 -9.22 -3.86
N GLN A 55 5.37 -10.40 -3.94
CA GLN A 55 4.66 -11.60 -4.33
C GLN A 55 4.90 -12.68 -3.29
N GLU A 56 3.84 -13.28 -2.81
CA GLU A 56 3.94 -14.34 -1.82
C GLU A 56 3.29 -15.59 -2.33
N ASN A 57 3.83 -16.73 -1.90
CA ASN A 57 3.27 -18.03 -2.23
C ASN A 57 2.53 -18.57 -1.02
N HIS A 58 1.32 -19.04 -1.25
CA HIS A 58 0.56 -19.72 -0.22
C HIS A 58 0.26 -21.13 -0.69
N SER A 59 0.66 -22.11 0.11
CA SER A 59 0.32 -23.50 -0.17
C SER A 59 -1.07 -23.75 0.36
N THR A 60 -1.90 -24.38 -0.44
CA THR A 60 -3.18 -24.86 0.08
C THR A 60 -2.95 -26.26 0.61
N ALA A 61 -3.52 -26.56 1.78
CA ALA A 61 -3.47 -27.91 2.32
C ALA A 61 -4.16 -28.86 1.39
N ARG A 62 -5.12 -28.36 0.63
CA ARG A 62 -5.85 -29.15 -0.33
C ARG A 62 -5.07 -29.18 -1.65
N ARG A 63 -4.64 -30.35 -2.07
CA ARG A 63 -3.98 -30.59 -3.35
C ARG A 63 -2.55 -30.09 -3.46
N GLY A 64 -1.98 -29.50 -2.42
CA GLY A 64 -0.61 -29.03 -2.48
C GLY A 64 -0.35 -27.99 -3.54
N GLN A 65 -1.36 -27.25 -3.95
CA GLN A 65 -1.20 -26.20 -4.95
C GLN A 65 -0.66 -24.94 -4.33
N SER A 66 0.23 -24.27 -5.08
CA SER A 66 0.76 -22.99 -4.69
C SER A 66 -0.13 -21.89 -5.27
N ILE A 67 -0.55 -20.97 -4.43
CA ILE A 67 -1.36 -19.83 -4.85
C ILE A 67 -0.51 -18.59 -4.69
N LYS A 68 -0.41 -17.79 -5.74
CA LYS A 68 0.34 -16.55 -5.71
C LYS A 68 -0.54 -15.41 -5.24
N HIS A 69 0.03 -14.56 -4.40
CA HIS A 69 -0.60 -13.33 -3.95
C HIS A 69 0.32 -12.17 -4.29
N TYR A 70 -0.26 -11.07 -4.75
CA TYR A 70 0.50 -9.82 -4.85
C TYR A 70 -0.01 -8.87 -3.78
N HIS A 71 0.93 -8.20 -3.13
CA HIS A 71 0.61 -7.12 -2.20
C HIS A 71 1.35 -5.88 -2.66
N MET A 72 0.66 -4.76 -2.63
CA MET A 72 1.25 -3.49 -3.03
C MET A 72 0.87 -2.43 -2.02
N ALA A 73 1.85 -1.72 -1.49
CA ALA A 73 1.59 -0.53 -0.70
C ALA A 73 1.90 0.67 -1.57
N LEU A 74 1.08 1.71 -1.46
CA LEU A 74 1.30 2.91 -2.25
C LEU A 74 0.89 4.14 -1.47
N LYS A 75 1.49 5.26 -1.85
CA LYS A 75 1.13 6.56 -1.31
C LYS A 75 0.75 7.48 -2.46
N LEU A 76 -0.37 8.17 -2.30
CA LEU A 76 -0.87 9.10 -3.30
C LEU A 76 -0.42 10.53 -2.99
N THR A 77 -0.44 11.37 -4.02
CA THR A 77 -0.11 12.78 -3.85
C THR A 77 -1.22 13.57 -3.18
N SER A 78 -2.45 13.04 -3.22
CA SER A 78 -3.58 13.65 -2.54
C SER A 78 -4.64 12.59 -2.28
N ARG A 79 -5.61 12.92 -1.44
CA ARG A 79 -6.63 11.96 -1.06
C ARG A 79 -7.50 11.55 -2.24
N MET A 80 -7.84 10.29 -2.28
CA MET A 80 -8.61 9.74 -3.38
C MET A 80 -9.35 8.49 -2.90
N ARG A 81 -10.56 8.30 -3.38
CA ARG A 81 -11.35 7.11 -3.07
C ARG A 81 -10.92 5.96 -3.95
N TRP A 82 -10.98 4.75 -3.39
CA TRP A 82 -10.52 3.56 -4.09
C TRP A 82 -11.60 2.87 -4.93
N ALA A 83 -12.87 3.17 -4.70
CA ALA A 83 -13.93 2.40 -5.35
C ALA A 83 -13.85 2.44 -6.87
N ARG A 84 -13.59 3.62 -7.44
CA ARG A 84 -13.51 3.75 -8.89
C ARG A 84 -12.24 3.11 -9.45
N VAL A 85 -11.19 3.10 -8.66
CA VAL A 85 -9.95 2.43 -9.04
C VAL A 85 -10.18 0.92 -9.13
N LYS A 86 -10.86 0.37 -8.15
CA LYS A 86 -11.21 -1.04 -8.15
C LYS A 86 -12.05 -1.40 -9.35
N GLN A 87 -13.04 -0.56 -9.65
CA GLN A 87 -13.90 -0.78 -10.79
C GLN A 87 -13.12 -0.77 -12.10
N TYR A 88 -12.17 0.16 -12.23
CA TYR A 88 -11.34 0.25 -13.43
C TYR A 88 -10.47 -1.00 -13.59
N LEU A 89 -9.89 -1.50 -12.48
CA LEU A 89 -9.10 -2.71 -12.54
C LEU A 89 -9.94 -3.90 -12.98
N GLU A 90 -11.16 -4.00 -12.48
CA GLU A 90 -12.05 -5.09 -12.87
C GLU A 90 -12.47 -5.01 -14.33
N SER A 91 -12.83 -3.82 -14.80
CA SER A 91 -13.37 -3.68 -16.14
C SER A 91 -12.27 -3.61 -17.21
N SER A 92 -11.12 -3.02 -16.91
CA SER A 92 -10.07 -2.81 -17.90
C SER A 92 -8.99 -3.88 -17.86
N LYS A 93 -8.68 -4.40 -16.68
CA LYS A 93 -7.62 -5.38 -16.52
C LYS A 93 -8.14 -6.77 -16.19
N ASP A 94 -9.41 -6.87 -15.89
CA ASP A 94 -10.06 -8.14 -15.54
C ASP A 94 -9.40 -8.80 -14.32
N ILE A 95 -9.06 -8.00 -13.32
CA ILE A 95 -8.52 -8.50 -12.07
C ILE A 95 -9.31 -7.92 -10.91
N ARG A 96 -9.46 -8.73 -9.87
CA ARG A 96 -10.20 -8.33 -8.67
C ARG A 96 -9.24 -8.25 -7.50
N VAL A 97 -9.18 -7.08 -6.89
CA VAL A 97 -8.27 -6.82 -5.81
C VAL A 97 -9.04 -6.34 -4.59
N HIS A 98 -8.37 -6.42 -3.44
CA HIS A 98 -8.89 -5.88 -2.19
C HIS A 98 -8.08 -4.65 -1.82
N PHE A 99 -8.77 -3.57 -1.47
CA PHE A 99 -8.13 -2.35 -0.99
C PHE A 99 -8.31 -2.24 0.51
N SER A 100 -7.25 -1.78 1.18
CA SER A 100 -7.30 -1.55 2.61
C SER A 100 -6.63 -0.21 2.92
N ASP A 101 -7.24 0.56 3.82
CA ASP A 101 -6.65 1.79 4.35
C ASP A 101 -6.33 1.64 5.83
N ASP A 102 -6.16 0.40 6.29
CA ASP A 102 -5.87 0.13 7.70
C ASP A 102 -4.54 0.70 8.15
N HIS A 103 -3.58 0.77 7.23
CA HIS A 103 -2.28 1.35 7.55
C HIS A 103 -2.36 2.86 7.40
N THR A 104 -2.14 3.57 8.50
CA THR A 104 -2.25 5.02 8.48
C THR A 104 -1.00 5.69 7.93
N THR A 105 0.14 4.98 7.94
CA THR A 105 1.38 5.50 7.40
C THR A 105 1.89 4.59 6.30
N TYR A 106 2.58 5.19 5.35
CA TYR A 106 3.19 4.41 4.29
C TYR A 106 4.23 3.45 4.85
N TYR A 107 4.98 3.88 5.86
CA TYR A 107 6.00 3.02 6.45
C TYR A 107 5.40 1.72 7.01
N SER A 108 4.27 1.82 7.68
CA SER A 108 3.59 0.65 8.21
C SER A 108 3.18 -0.31 7.10
N ALA A 109 2.61 0.23 6.02
CA ALA A 109 2.20 -0.58 4.88
C ALA A 109 3.42 -1.19 4.17
N TYR A 110 4.48 -0.42 4.06
CA TYR A 110 5.73 -0.87 3.46
C TYR A 110 6.30 -2.09 4.21
N LYS A 111 6.35 -2.00 5.53
CA LYS A 111 6.85 -3.11 6.33
C LYS A 111 6.01 -4.36 6.14
N TYR A 112 4.70 -4.19 6.09
CA TYR A 112 3.80 -5.31 5.89
C TYR A 112 4.08 -5.99 4.55
N VAL A 113 4.23 -5.20 3.49
CA VAL A 113 4.42 -5.74 2.14
C VAL A 113 5.78 -6.42 1.98
N THR A 114 6.82 -5.90 2.60
CA THR A 114 8.18 -6.41 2.41
C THR A 114 8.56 -7.51 3.39
N LYS A 115 7.67 -7.87 4.29
CA LYS A 115 7.98 -8.76 5.40
C LYS A 115 8.44 -10.15 4.93
N GLU A 116 7.80 -10.70 3.93
CA GLU A 116 8.07 -12.08 3.50
C GLU A 116 8.83 -12.18 2.18
N ASP A 117 8.79 -11.17 1.36
CA ASP A 117 9.35 -11.25 0.01
C ASP A 117 10.61 -10.41 -0.09
N LYS A 118 11.76 -11.09 -0.17
CA LYS A 118 13.05 -10.42 -0.30
C LYS A 118 13.27 -9.82 -1.68
N ASP A 119 12.48 -10.25 -2.65
CA ASP A 119 12.60 -9.79 -4.03
C ASP A 119 11.57 -8.73 -4.38
N HIS A 120 11.00 -8.08 -3.37
CA HIS A 120 10.03 -7.02 -3.60
C HIS A 120 10.62 -5.91 -4.48
N LEU A 121 9.74 -5.22 -5.20
CA LEU A 121 10.17 -4.13 -6.08
C LEU A 121 9.71 -2.80 -5.53
N LEU A 122 10.52 -1.78 -5.78
CA LEU A 122 10.25 -0.42 -5.33
C LEU A 122 10.05 0.48 -6.54
N SER A 123 9.25 1.52 -6.36
CA SER A 123 9.12 2.55 -7.39
C SER A 123 10.43 3.31 -7.56
N GLU A 124 10.55 4.01 -8.68
CA GLU A 124 11.80 4.66 -9.06
C GLU A 124 12.30 5.64 -8.01
N ASN A 125 11.40 6.46 -7.49
CA ASN A 125 11.77 7.49 -6.52
C ASN A 125 11.39 7.10 -5.10
N HIS A 126 11.50 5.81 -4.79
CA HIS A 126 11.09 5.31 -3.49
C HIS A 126 12.03 5.84 -2.41
N PRO A 127 11.48 6.30 -1.27
CA PRO A 127 12.33 6.75 -0.18
C PRO A 127 13.11 5.59 0.43
N ASN A 128 14.22 5.90 1.07
CA ASN A 128 15.06 4.87 1.69
C ASN A 128 14.46 4.44 3.01
N LEU A 129 13.81 3.28 3.03
CA LEU A 129 13.21 2.72 4.23
C LEU A 129 13.80 1.35 4.56
N GLN A 130 15.00 1.06 4.06
CA GLN A 130 15.62 -0.24 4.23
C GLN A 130 15.94 -0.55 5.67
N ASP A 131 16.37 0.46 6.39
CA ASP A 131 16.73 0.29 7.80
C ASP A 131 15.65 0.92 8.64
N PRO A 132 14.57 0.18 8.91
CA PRO A 132 13.48 0.75 9.69
C PRO A 132 13.98 1.17 11.06
N PRO A 133 13.45 2.27 11.60
CA PRO A 133 13.87 2.74 12.91
C PRO A 133 13.56 1.69 13.97
N SER A 134 14.41 1.62 14.98
CA SER A 134 14.15 0.77 16.12
C SER A 134 12.88 1.24 16.81
N THR A 135 12.35 0.38 17.69
CA THR A 135 11.18 0.77 18.46
C THR A 135 11.44 2.07 19.22
N GLU A 136 12.63 2.20 19.78
CA GLU A 136 12.99 3.43 20.50
C GLU A 136 12.99 4.63 19.59
N GLN A 137 13.56 4.48 18.40
CA GLN A 137 13.59 5.58 17.45
C GLN A 137 12.19 5.98 16.99
N ALA A 138 11.33 5.01 16.81
CA ALA A 138 9.95 5.28 16.42
C ALA A 138 9.21 6.03 17.51
N ILE A 139 9.41 5.63 18.76
CA ILE A 139 8.80 6.30 19.90
C ILE A 139 9.32 7.71 20.02
N ALA A 140 10.62 7.90 19.87
CA ALA A 140 11.22 9.23 19.95
C ALA A 140 10.68 10.13 18.85
N ALA A 141 10.53 9.62 17.64
CA ALA A 141 10.00 10.41 16.53
C ALA A 141 8.57 10.85 16.80
N ASN A 142 7.77 9.97 17.36
CA ASN A 142 6.39 10.31 17.71
C ASN A 142 6.32 11.35 18.82
N LYS A 143 7.19 11.23 19.79
CA LYS A 143 7.27 12.24 20.85
C LYS A 143 7.67 13.60 20.30
N GLU A 144 8.61 13.59 19.39
CA GLU A 144 9.07 14.83 18.78
C GLU A 144 7.94 15.54 18.05
N LYS A 145 7.15 14.77 17.33
CA LYS A 145 5.99 15.33 16.63
C LYS A 145 4.98 15.91 17.62
N GLY A 146 4.75 15.21 18.72
CA GLY A 146 3.84 15.68 19.73
C GLY A 146 4.32 16.99 20.35
N LYS A 147 5.59 17.08 20.66
CA LYS A 147 6.15 18.29 21.22
C LYS A 147 6.00 19.49 20.28
N LYS A 148 6.28 19.28 19.01
CA LYS A 148 6.14 20.35 18.04
C LYS A 148 4.73 20.87 17.96
N LYS A 149 3.77 20.01 18.14
CA LYS A 149 2.38 20.42 18.10
C LYS A 149 1.98 21.15 19.37
N VAL A 150 2.49 20.70 20.49
CA VAL A 150 2.10 21.22 21.78
C VAL A 150 2.84 22.45 22.13
N VAL A 151 4.04 22.45 21.91
CA VAL A 151 4.91 23.35 22.41
C VAL A 151 5.25 24.30 21.99
N THR A 152 5.18 23.55 21.66
CA THR A 152 5.64 22.89 21.70
C THR A 152 5.95 22.65 22.84
N LYS A 153 5.57 22.28 23.79
CA LYS A 153 5.72 21.82 24.75
C LYS A 153 6.52 21.23 25.43
N LYS A 154 6.82 21.37 25.62
CA LYS A 154 7.52 20.83 26.11
C LYS A 154 8.47 20.65 26.06
N THR A 155 8.53 21.13 25.72
CA THR A 155 9.24 20.84 25.60
C THR A 155 9.90 20.38 25.67
N HIS A 156 9.76 20.64 25.72
CA HIS A 156 10.09 20.14 25.77
C HIS A 156 10.67 19.72 26.13
N SER A 157 10.42 19.77 26.48
CA SER A 157 10.79 19.45 26.79
C SER A 157 11.28 18.85 26.80
N LEU A 158 11.23 18.87 26.63
CA LEU A 158 11.40 18.57 26.35
C LEU A 158 11.55 18.29 26.16
#